data_8e501aea43c5ac9dd1d8d618b128b03f
#
_entry.id   8e501aea43c5ac9dd1d8d618b128b03f
#
_cell.length_a   1.000
_cell.length_b   1.000
_cell.length_c   1.000
_cell.angle_alpha   90.00
_cell.angle_beta   90.00
_cell.angle_gamma   90.00
#
_symmetry.space_group_name_H-M   'P 1'
#
loop_
_entity.id
_entity.type
_entity.pdbx_description
1 polymer ?
#
loop_
_entity_poly.entity_id
_entity_poly.type
_entity_poly.pdbx_seq_one_letter_code
_entity_poly.pdbx_strand_id
1 'polypeptide(L)'
;RLCYYFTLYDGREEVLYYGERFTDHTVDDRSEYYQLPFNHRADIVAPPEWAQDTIIYNIFPDSFATEYRYLCGRGEEKEWGGIPTRGKLGGTIRGICENVEYLKNLGVNAIYINPVFVAGEYHKYDLLDYFHIDPCFGTDDDFHRLIDVFHANGLKVIIDGVFNHCGWYFFAFDDVVKKGEQSAYRDWFYGLTYPVVRPEDPEEYPGYECFGYERMMPKLNLANPEAAEYFCKVGRYWVEKFHID
;
A
#
# COMPACT_ATOMS: atom_id res chain seq x y z
N ARG A 1 9.76 10.62 25.48
CA ARG A 1 10.90 10.12 24.70
C ARG A 1 12.04 9.80 25.63
N LEU A 2 12.66 8.63 25.48
CA LEU A 2 13.92 8.29 26.12
C LEU A 2 15.05 8.59 25.13
N CYS A 3 15.97 9.47 25.51
CA CYS A 3 17.17 9.75 24.74
C CYS A 3 18.35 9.07 25.43
N TYR A 4 19.22 8.44 24.67
CA TYR A 4 20.36 7.68 25.20
C TYR A 4 21.55 7.73 24.25
N TYR A 5 22.72 7.40 24.78
CA TYR A 5 23.96 7.17 24.06
C TYR A 5 24.66 5.96 24.65
N PHE A 6 25.67 5.47 23.97
CA PHE A 6 26.49 4.37 24.44
C PHE A 6 27.80 4.91 24.95
N THR A 7 28.27 4.39 26.09
CA THR A 7 29.65 4.54 26.58
C THR A 7 30.40 3.27 26.25
N LEU A 8 31.46 3.39 25.51
CA LEU A 8 32.35 2.28 25.13
C LEU A 8 33.67 2.42 25.84
N TYR A 9 34.18 1.33 26.43
CA TYR A 9 35.40 1.29 27.16
C TYR A 9 36.24 0.07 26.74
N ASP A 10 37.51 0.29 26.34
CA ASP A 10 38.39 -0.78 25.86
C ASP A 10 39.39 -1.28 26.93
N GLY A 11 39.27 -0.79 28.15
CA GLY A 11 40.21 -1.06 29.25
C GLY A 11 41.28 0.02 29.41
N ARG A 12 41.31 1.03 28.54
CA ARG A 12 42.24 2.15 28.59
C ARG A 12 41.54 3.49 28.38
N GLU A 13 40.71 3.56 27.39
CA GLU A 13 40.02 4.78 27.01
C GLU A 13 38.50 4.56 27.04
N GLU A 14 37.79 5.64 27.35
CA GLU A 14 36.34 5.70 27.32
C GLU A 14 35.91 6.70 26.26
N VAL A 15 34.99 6.29 25.38
CA VAL A 15 34.39 7.15 24.36
C VAL A 15 32.86 7.02 24.35
N LEU A 16 32.21 8.08 23.98
CA LEU A 16 30.75 8.11 23.79
C LEU A 16 30.40 7.87 22.32
N TYR A 17 29.33 7.15 22.08
CA TYR A 17 28.83 6.90 20.73
C TYR A 17 27.36 7.36 20.60
N TYR A 18 27.14 8.36 19.79
CA TYR A 18 25.82 8.89 19.39
C TYR A 18 25.98 9.72 18.11
N GLY A 19 24.87 10.00 17.40
CA GLY A 19 24.93 10.75 16.14
C GLY A 19 25.85 10.10 15.10
N GLU A 20 25.95 8.76 15.12
CA GLU A 20 26.80 7.96 14.24
C GLU A 20 28.31 8.31 14.32
N ARG A 21 28.75 8.86 15.44
CA ARG A 21 30.15 9.26 15.66
C ARG A 21 30.63 8.94 17.09
N PHE A 22 31.94 8.82 17.21
CA PHE A 22 32.62 8.72 18.51
C PHE A 22 33.03 10.11 18.98
N THR A 23 32.88 10.37 20.28
CA THR A 23 33.24 11.65 20.91
C THR A 23 33.63 11.44 22.36
N ASP A 24 34.30 12.42 22.93
CA ASP A 24 34.70 12.44 24.33
C ASP A 24 33.77 13.28 25.22
N HIS A 25 32.74 13.89 24.65
CA HIS A 25 31.83 14.76 25.38
C HIS A 25 30.37 14.58 24.90
N THR A 26 29.44 14.99 25.76
CA THR A 26 28.00 15.09 25.42
C THR A 26 27.69 16.50 24.97
N VAL A 27 26.61 16.62 24.16
CA VAL A 27 26.03 17.90 23.72
C VAL A 27 24.69 18.14 24.39
N ASP A 28 24.31 19.40 24.57
CA ASP A 28 23.02 19.75 25.15
C ASP A 28 21.87 19.47 24.20
N ASP A 29 22.15 19.52 22.90
CA ASP A 29 21.18 19.16 21.87
C ASP A 29 20.96 17.65 21.80
N ARG A 30 19.84 17.21 22.37
CA ARG A 30 19.47 15.78 22.42
C ARG A 30 18.96 15.24 21.10
N SER A 31 18.85 16.03 20.05
CA SER A 31 18.42 15.59 18.72
C SER A 31 19.42 14.61 18.10
N GLU A 32 20.68 14.70 18.48
CA GLU A 32 21.75 13.82 18.03
C GLU A 32 21.80 12.47 18.77
N TYR A 33 21.15 12.35 19.94
CA TYR A 33 21.12 11.11 20.70
C TYR A 33 20.19 10.09 20.07
N TYR A 34 20.44 8.82 20.30
CA TYR A 34 19.50 7.76 19.99
C TYR A 34 18.21 8.00 20.77
N GLN A 35 17.08 7.78 20.13
CA GLN A 35 15.80 8.03 20.73
C GLN A 35 14.91 6.79 20.70
N LEU A 36 14.35 6.44 21.84
CA LEU A 36 13.23 5.53 21.93
C LEU A 36 11.94 6.38 22.02
N PRO A 37 11.28 6.65 20.89
CA PRO A 37 10.20 7.65 20.84
C PRO A 37 8.93 7.18 21.56
N PHE A 38 8.70 5.85 21.59
CA PHE A 38 7.49 5.23 22.13
C PHE A 38 7.89 4.22 23.19
N ASN A 39 7.52 4.46 24.44
CA ASN A 39 7.77 3.57 25.57
C ASN A 39 6.48 3.20 26.34
N HIS A 40 5.33 3.64 25.86
CA HIS A 40 4.04 3.25 26.39
C HIS A 40 3.58 1.94 25.75
N ARG A 41 2.95 1.06 26.52
CA ARG A 41 2.46 -0.24 26.01
C ARG A 41 1.53 -0.13 24.80
N ALA A 42 0.73 0.93 24.76
CA ALA A 42 -0.18 1.18 23.64
C ALA A 42 0.55 1.54 22.32
N ASP A 43 1.82 1.97 22.41
CA ASP A 43 2.62 2.36 21.25
C ASP A 43 3.51 1.23 20.74
N ILE A 44 3.52 0.09 21.46
CA ILE A 44 4.32 -1.07 21.06
C ILE A 44 3.50 -1.89 20.06
N VAL A 45 3.92 -1.83 18.81
CA VAL A 45 3.42 -2.73 17.77
C VAL A 45 4.18 -4.04 17.87
N ALA A 46 3.47 -5.12 18.19
CA ALA A 46 4.02 -6.47 18.13
C ALA A 46 3.65 -7.07 16.77
N PRO A 47 4.56 -7.12 15.80
CA PRO A 47 4.29 -7.77 14.52
C PRO A 47 4.03 -9.27 14.75
N PRO A 48 3.27 -9.93 13.89
CA PRO A 48 3.10 -11.38 13.96
C PRO A 48 4.47 -12.06 13.82
N GLU A 49 4.62 -13.20 14.48
CA GLU A 49 5.89 -13.92 14.54
C GLU A 49 6.46 -14.23 13.13
N TRP A 50 5.58 -14.58 12.19
CA TRP A 50 5.97 -14.88 10.82
C TRP A 50 6.61 -13.67 10.09
N ALA A 51 6.29 -12.43 10.49
CA ALA A 51 6.79 -11.24 9.79
C ALA A 51 8.27 -10.92 10.10
N GLN A 52 8.85 -11.53 11.15
CA GLN A 52 10.21 -11.21 11.58
C GLN A 52 11.28 -11.73 10.61
N ASP A 53 11.04 -12.90 10.00
CA ASP A 53 11.96 -13.55 9.06
C ASP A 53 11.38 -13.59 7.64
N THR A 54 10.58 -12.57 7.27
CA THR A 54 9.87 -12.56 6.00
C THR A 54 10.69 -11.93 4.89
N ILE A 55 10.79 -12.65 3.77
CA ILE A 55 11.27 -12.15 2.49
C ILE A 55 10.05 -11.99 1.58
N ILE A 56 9.72 -10.74 1.25
CA ILE A 56 8.51 -10.41 0.49
C ILE A 56 8.85 -10.22 -0.99
N TYR A 57 8.06 -10.84 -1.87
CA TYR A 57 8.07 -10.55 -3.30
C TYR A 57 6.88 -9.67 -3.66
N ASN A 58 7.15 -8.48 -4.19
CA ASN A 58 6.11 -7.56 -4.63
C ASN A 58 5.64 -7.94 -6.04
N ILE A 59 4.32 -8.09 -6.20
CA ILE A 59 3.68 -8.43 -7.47
C ILE A 59 2.79 -7.29 -7.94
N PHE A 60 3.07 -6.80 -9.15
CA PHE A 60 2.13 -5.97 -9.90
C PHE A 60 1.29 -6.89 -10.81
N PRO A 61 0.00 -7.14 -10.50
CA PRO A 61 -0.76 -8.22 -11.13
C PRO A 61 -0.80 -8.16 -12.65
N ASP A 62 -1.09 -7.00 -13.21
CA ASP A 62 -1.22 -6.82 -14.66
C ASP A 62 0.02 -7.25 -15.46
N SER A 63 1.22 -7.07 -14.88
CA SER A 63 2.49 -7.34 -15.56
C SER A 63 3.20 -8.61 -15.11
N PHE A 64 2.63 -9.41 -14.22
CA PHE A 64 3.30 -10.59 -13.67
C PHE A 64 3.12 -11.83 -14.54
N ALA A 65 1.92 -12.36 -14.64
CA ALA A 65 1.64 -13.58 -15.41
C ALA A 65 0.17 -13.73 -15.79
N THR A 66 -0.08 -14.40 -16.90
CA THR A 66 -1.38 -15.03 -17.21
C THR A 66 -1.31 -16.53 -16.87
N GLU A 67 -2.44 -17.25 -16.95
CA GLU A 67 -2.47 -18.71 -16.80
C GLU A 67 -1.60 -19.44 -17.82
N TYR A 68 -1.24 -18.78 -18.89
CA TYR A 68 -0.52 -19.42 -20.01
C TYR A 68 0.94 -19.04 -20.08
N ARG A 69 1.32 -17.92 -19.49
CA ARG A 69 2.71 -17.45 -19.58
C ARG A 69 3.06 -16.41 -18.52
N TYR A 70 4.32 -16.37 -18.20
CA TYR A 70 4.92 -15.35 -17.38
C TYR A 70 5.14 -14.08 -18.20
N LEU A 71 4.64 -12.94 -17.73
CA LEU A 71 4.67 -11.68 -18.47
C LEU A 71 5.85 -10.77 -18.10
N CYS A 72 6.48 -11.02 -16.95
CA CYS A 72 7.48 -10.12 -16.38
C CYS A 72 8.57 -9.75 -17.39
N GLY A 73 8.53 -8.53 -17.87
CA GLY A 73 9.49 -8.02 -18.82
C GLY A 73 9.44 -8.59 -20.24
N ARG A 74 8.42 -9.41 -20.57
CA ARG A 74 8.26 -10.04 -21.87
C ARG A 74 6.88 -9.89 -22.44
N GLY A 75 6.27 -8.75 -22.28
CA GLY A 75 5.09 -8.39 -23.05
C GLY A 75 5.37 -8.60 -24.53
N GLU A 76 4.34 -8.92 -25.31
CA GLU A 76 4.51 -9.19 -26.75
C GLU A 76 4.98 -8.04 -27.54
N GLU A 77 5.17 -7.02 -27.00
CA GLU A 77 5.48 -5.90 -27.54
C GLU A 77 6.61 -5.38 -27.41
N LYS A 78 7.14 -5.51 -27.82
CA LYS A 78 7.82 -5.48 -28.44
C LYS A 78 8.62 -4.43 -28.92
N GLU A 79 8.22 -3.41 -28.94
CA GLU A 79 8.68 -2.40 -29.67
C GLU A 79 9.78 -1.61 -29.17
N TRP A 80 10.38 -1.79 -28.10
CA TRP A 80 11.48 -1.01 -27.78
C TRP A 80 12.26 -1.54 -26.63
N GLY A 81 13.45 -1.86 -26.87
CA GLY A 81 14.46 -2.12 -25.88
C GLY A 81 14.07 -3.04 -24.72
N GLY A 82 12.97 -3.71 -24.85
CA GLY A 82 12.49 -4.64 -23.83
C GLY A 82 11.95 -4.01 -22.55
N ILE A 83 11.67 -2.71 -22.55
CA ILE A 83 10.96 -2.12 -21.42
C ILE A 83 9.46 -2.24 -21.70
N PRO A 84 8.68 -2.85 -20.77
CA PRO A 84 7.25 -2.95 -20.96
C PRO A 84 6.67 -1.57 -21.15
N THR A 85 5.91 -1.39 -22.20
CA THR A 85 5.09 -0.20 -22.32
C THR A 85 4.12 -0.15 -21.17
N ARG A 86 3.88 1.02 -20.60
CA ARG A 86 2.86 1.22 -19.61
C ARG A 86 1.53 0.78 -20.20
N GLY A 87 0.88 -0.20 -19.60
CA GLY A 87 -0.42 -0.59 -20.03
C GLY A 87 -0.74 -2.06 -19.82
N LYS A 88 -1.95 -2.39 -20.16
CA LYS A 88 -2.62 -3.64 -19.89
C LYS A 88 -1.92 -4.83 -20.54
N LEU A 89 -1.10 -5.53 -19.77
CA LEU A 89 -0.41 -6.74 -20.22
C LEU A 89 -1.28 -8.00 -20.01
N GLY A 90 -2.32 -7.88 -19.17
CA GLY A 90 -3.32 -8.92 -19.00
C GLY A 90 -2.96 -9.99 -17.97
N GLY A 91 -2.09 -9.69 -17.03
CA GLY A 91 -1.81 -10.56 -15.89
C GLY A 91 -3.06 -10.76 -15.02
N THR A 92 -3.17 -11.93 -14.40
CA THR A 92 -4.35 -12.36 -13.66
C THR A 92 -3.99 -12.97 -12.31
N ILE A 93 -4.97 -13.08 -11.42
CA ILE A 93 -4.85 -13.79 -10.15
C ILE A 93 -4.52 -15.28 -10.39
N ARG A 94 -5.11 -15.90 -11.43
CA ARG A 94 -4.74 -17.27 -11.83
C ARG A 94 -3.29 -17.36 -12.26
N GLY A 95 -2.81 -16.39 -13.03
CA GLY A 95 -1.42 -16.35 -13.44
C GLY A 95 -0.46 -16.26 -12.24
N ILE A 96 -0.81 -15.51 -11.21
CA ILE A 96 -0.05 -15.49 -9.96
C ILE A 96 -0.09 -16.87 -9.29
N CYS A 97 -1.26 -17.47 -9.18
CA CYS A 97 -1.47 -18.77 -8.56
C CYS A 97 -0.65 -19.90 -9.22
N GLU A 98 -0.62 -19.93 -10.55
CA GLU A 98 0.12 -20.96 -11.30
C GLU A 98 1.66 -20.81 -11.21
N ASN A 99 2.16 -19.68 -10.70
CA ASN A 99 3.59 -19.42 -10.52
C ASN A 99 4.08 -19.57 -9.07
N VAL A 100 3.34 -20.26 -8.20
CA VAL A 100 3.72 -20.45 -6.80
C VAL A 100 5.07 -21.15 -6.63
N GLU A 101 5.39 -22.15 -7.46
CA GLU A 101 6.67 -22.88 -7.41
C GLU A 101 7.86 -21.98 -7.82
N TYR A 102 7.66 -21.04 -8.76
CA TYR A 102 8.68 -20.05 -9.08
C TYR A 102 9.01 -19.19 -7.86
N LEU A 103 8.01 -18.71 -7.15
CA LEU A 103 8.17 -17.88 -5.96
C LEU A 103 8.85 -18.64 -4.81
N LYS A 104 8.46 -19.90 -4.59
CA LYS A 104 9.12 -20.79 -3.62
C LYS A 104 10.59 -21.00 -3.95
N ASN A 105 10.91 -21.23 -5.22
CA ASN A 105 12.28 -21.47 -5.66
C ASN A 105 13.17 -20.23 -5.53
N LEU A 106 12.58 -19.04 -5.51
CA LEU A 106 13.30 -17.80 -5.15
C LEU A 106 13.62 -17.72 -3.66
N GLY A 107 12.99 -18.55 -2.82
CA GLY A 107 13.19 -18.52 -1.38
C GLY A 107 12.38 -17.45 -0.65
N VAL A 108 11.36 -16.86 -1.28
CA VAL A 108 10.45 -15.94 -0.63
C VAL A 108 9.39 -16.70 0.17
N ASN A 109 8.91 -16.12 1.24
CA ASN A 109 7.88 -16.72 2.10
C ASN A 109 6.63 -15.83 2.27
N ALA A 110 6.59 -14.70 1.58
CA ALA A 110 5.39 -13.86 1.45
C ALA A 110 5.35 -13.18 0.09
N ILE A 111 4.14 -12.88 -0.38
CA ILE A 111 3.91 -11.97 -1.50
C ILE A 111 3.16 -10.73 -1.04
N TYR A 112 3.48 -9.61 -1.66
CA TYR A 112 2.73 -8.38 -1.57
C TYR A 112 2.12 -8.08 -2.92
N ILE A 113 0.80 -8.11 -3.00
CA ILE A 113 0.07 -7.89 -4.25
C ILE A 113 -0.38 -6.42 -4.31
N ASN A 114 0.07 -5.69 -5.33
CA ASN A 114 -0.44 -4.35 -5.64
C ASN A 114 -1.95 -4.39 -5.84
N PRO A 115 -2.67 -3.25 -5.77
CA PRO A 115 -4.12 -3.27 -5.66
C PRO A 115 -4.81 -4.14 -6.71
N VAL A 116 -5.77 -4.94 -6.25
CA VAL A 116 -6.59 -5.83 -7.09
C VAL A 116 -8.04 -5.37 -7.22
N PHE A 117 -8.37 -4.29 -6.56
CA PHE A 117 -9.74 -3.77 -6.46
C PHE A 117 -10.23 -3.12 -7.75
N VAL A 118 -11.55 -2.96 -7.86
CA VAL A 118 -12.16 -2.22 -8.98
C VAL A 118 -11.66 -0.78 -8.99
N ALA A 119 -11.06 -0.38 -10.09
CA ALA A 119 -10.47 0.94 -10.27
C ALA A 119 -10.58 1.41 -11.73
N GLY A 120 -10.37 2.70 -11.96
CA GLY A 120 -10.44 3.31 -13.30
C GLY A 120 -9.28 2.93 -14.19
N GLU A 121 -8.06 2.94 -13.62
CA GLU A 121 -6.82 2.76 -14.36
C GLU A 121 -6.22 1.36 -14.16
N TYR A 122 -5.27 0.99 -15.02
CA TYR A 122 -4.62 -0.32 -14.99
C TYR A 122 -3.79 -0.56 -13.73
N HIS A 123 -3.26 0.49 -13.12
CA HIS A 123 -2.45 0.39 -11.90
C HIS A 123 -3.28 0.19 -10.63
N LYS A 124 -4.59 0.41 -10.70
CA LYS A 124 -5.56 0.18 -9.62
C LYS A 124 -5.39 1.04 -8.36
N TYR A 125 -4.64 2.15 -8.42
CA TYR A 125 -4.53 3.06 -7.28
C TYR A 125 -5.67 4.10 -7.20
N ASP A 126 -6.45 4.29 -8.24
CA ASP A 126 -7.64 5.15 -8.29
C ASP A 126 -8.92 4.35 -8.01
N LEU A 127 -9.02 3.79 -6.81
CA LEU A 127 -10.05 2.82 -6.44
C LEU A 127 -11.47 3.40 -6.49
N LEU A 128 -12.37 2.61 -7.04
CA LEU A 128 -13.81 2.89 -7.13
C LEU A 128 -14.62 2.03 -6.16
N ASP A 129 -14.18 0.79 -5.95
CA ASP A 129 -14.83 -0.16 -5.04
C ASP A 129 -13.76 -0.97 -4.31
N TYR A 130 -13.81 -0.95 -2.99
CA TYR A 130 -12.86 -1.63 -2.11
C TYR A 130 -13.28 -3.05 -1.69
N PHE A 131 -14.49 -3.48 -2.08
CA PHE A 131 -15.03 -4.78 -1.67
C PHE A 131 -15.02 -5.83 -2.78
N HIS A 132 -14.68 -5.45 -4.00
CA HIS A 132 -14.68 -6.35 -5.15
C HIS A 132 -13.34 -6.35 -5.87
N ILE A 133 -12.98 -7.55 -6.33
CA ILE A 133 -11.85 -7.73 -7.22
C ILE A 133 -12.21 -7.17 -8.59
N ASP A 134 -11.28 -6.45 -9.21
CA ASP A 134 -11.48 -5.99 -10.57
C ASP A 134 -11.61 -7.19 -11.53
N PRO A 135 -12.69 -7.25 -12.32
CA PRO A 135 -12.93 -8.36 -13.25
C PRO A 135 -11.78 -8.64 -14.22
N CYS A 136 -10.93 -7.65 -14.49
CA CYS A 136 -9.76 -7.87 -15.36
C CYS A 136 -8.71 -8.80 -14.74
N PHE A 137 -8.71 -8.97 -13.41
CA PHE A 137 -7.77 -9.84 -12.71
C PHE A 137 -8.34 -11.22 -12.40
N GLY A 138 -9.66 -11.36 -12.37
CA GLY A 138 -10.33 -12.61 -12.05
C GLY A 138 -11.55 -12.44 -11.15
N THR A 139 -11.87 -13.49 -10.43
CA THR A 139 -13.04 -13.59 -9.57
C THR A 139 -12.66 -13.79 -8.11
N ASP A 140 -13.65 -13.69 -7.22
CA ASP A 140 -13.49 -14.05 -5.81
C ASP A 140 -13.00 -15.51 -5.63
N ASP A 141 -13.51 -16.43 -6.45
CA ASP A 141 -13.10 -17.84 -6.42
C ASP A 141 -11.62 -17.99 -6.84
N ASP A 142 -11.16 -17.22 -7.81
CA ASP A 142 -9.75 -17.20 -8.20
C ASP A 142 -8.87 -16.71 -7.06
N PHE A 143 -9.32 -15.72 -6.31
CA PHE A 143 -8.58 -15.19 -5.18
C PHE A 143 -8.59 -16.14 -3.98
N HIS A 144 -9.71 -16.79 -3.68
CA HIS A 144 -9.76 -17.87 -2.69
C HIS A 144 -8.78 -18.99 -3.03
N ARG A 145 -8.77 -19.44 -4.29
CA ARG A 145 -7.83 -20.45 -4.76
C ARG A 145 -6.37 -19.98 -4.59
N LEU A 146 -6.07 -18.72 -4.88
CA LEU A 146 -4.72 -18.17 -4.68
C LEU A 146 -4.32 -18.29 -3.21
N ILE A 147 -5.16 -17.84 -2.29
CA ILE A 147 -4.89 -17.92 -0.85
C ILE A 147 -4.66 -19.37 -0.42
N ASP A 148 -5.54 -20.30 -0.80
CA ASP A 148 -5.42 -21.72 -0.45
C ASP A 148 -4.10 -22.32 -0.96
N VAL A 149 -3.75 -22.05 -2.21
CA VAL A 149 -2.51 -22.56 -2.81
C VAL A 149 -1.28 -21.97 -2.14
N PHE A 150 -1.28 -20.67 -1.88
CA PHE A 150 -0.15 -20.01 -1.24
C PHE A 150 0.04 -20.48 0.20
N HIS A 151 -1.03 -20.54 0.99
CA HIS A 151 -0.98 -21.07 2.35
C HIS A 151 -0.54 -22.55 2.40
N ALA A 152 -1.05 -23.38 1.51
CA ALA A 152 -0.62 -24.78 1.41
C ALA A 152 0.88 -24.92 1.06
N ASN A 153 1.48 -23.91 0.47
CA ASN A 153 2.90 -23.85 0.14
C ASN A 153 3.74 -23.05 1.15
N GLY A 154 3.14 -22.64 2.27
CA GLY A 154 3.83 -21.91 3.34
C GLY A 154 4.12 -20.44 3.04
N LEU A 155 3.47 -19.85 2.01
CA LEU A 155 3.60 -18.45 1.68
C LEU A 155 2.46 -17.62 2.29
N LYS A 156 2.79 -16.44 2.79
CA LYS A 156 1.86 -15.44 3.27
C LYS A 156 1.41 -14.52 2.15
N VAL A 157 0.19 -14.00 2.25
CA VAL A 157 -0.37 -13.09 1.24
C VAL A 157 -0.78 -11.77 1.87
N ILE A 158 -0.15 -10.70 1.39
CA ILE A 158 -0.43 -9.31 1.77
C ILE A 158 -1.03 -8.62 0.56
N ILE A 159 -2.08 -7.84 0.74
CA ILE A 159 -2.68 -7.01 -0.31
C ILE A 159 -2.48 -5.53 -0.03
N ASP A 160 -2.40 -4.74 -1.07
CA ASP A 160 -2.22 -3.29 -0.97
C ASP A 160 -3.53 -2.58 -0.64
N GLY A 161 -3.67 -2.13 0.59
CA GLY A 161 -4.83 -1.36 1.04
C GLY A 161 -4.65 0.14 0.80
N VAL A 162 -5.15 0.67 -0.29
CA VAL A 162 -5.04 2.09 -0.63
C VAL A 162 -6.02 2.92 0.20
N PHE A 163 -5.62 3.31 1.41
CA PHE A 163 -6.47 4.04 2.36
C PHE A 163 -6.11 5.54 2.49
N ASN A 164 -5.10 6.02 1.77
CA ASN A 164 -4.73 7.43 1.76
C ASN A 164 -5.66 8.28 0.88
N HIS A 165 -6.10 7.72 -0.24
CA HIS A 165 -6.94 8.37 -1.25
C HIS A 165 -7.88 7.34 -1.90
N CYS A 166 -8.84 7.82 -2.68
CA CYS A 166 -9.71 7.00 -3.52
C CYS A 166 -9.64 7.47 -4.98
N GLY A 167 -10.36 6.82 -5.87
CA GLY A 167 -10.55 7.32 -7.23
C GLY A 167 -11.62 8.43 -7.30
N TRP A 168 -11.55 9.25 -8.33
CA TRP A 168 -12.52 10.33 -8.58
C TRP A 168 -13.98 9.85 -8.58
N TYR A 169 -14.23 8.67 -9.13
CA TYR A 169 -15.59 8.09 -9.23
C TYR A 169 -15.93 7.17 -8.05
N PHE A 170 -15.13 7.17 -6.98
CA PHE A 170 -15.51 6.52 -5.73
C PHE A 170 -16.83 7.10 -5.22
N PHE A 171 -17.76 6.27 -4.80
CA PHE A 171 -19.14 6.68 -4.53
C PHE A 171 -19.26 7.92 -3.63
N ALA A 172 -18.42 8.03 -2.60
CA ALA A 172 -18.47 9.13 -1.66
C ALA A 172 -17.97 10.45 -2.29
N PHE A 173 -16.92 10.39 -3.13
CA PHE A 173 -16.41 11.58 -3.81
C PHE A 173 -17.30 11.98 -4.97
N ASP A 174 -17.85 11.04 -5.71
CA ASP A 174 -18.85 11.29 -6.78
C ASP A 174 -20.11 11.98 -6.22
N ASP A 175 -20.55 11.60 -5.01
CA ASP A 175 -21.63 12.28 -4.31
C ASP A 175 -21.28 13.73 -3.94
N VAL A 176 -20.03 13.96 -3.47
CA VAL A 176 -19.52 15.33 -3.19
C VAL A 176 -19.48 16.18 -4.46
N VAL A 177 -19.00 15.64 -5.57
CA VAL A 177 -18.98 16.34 -6.87
C VAL A 177 -20.40 16.72 -7.31
N LYS A 178 -21.37 15.82 -7.12
CA LYS A 178 -22.76 16.03 -7.56
C LYS A 178 -23.57 16.95 -6.66
N LYS A 179 -23.39 16.88 -5.34
CA LYS A 179 -24.21 17.57 -4.34
C LYS A 179 -23.53 18.75 -3.66
N GLY A 180 -22.23 18.91 -3.82
CA GLY A 180 -21.46 19.96 -3.21
C GLY A 180 -21.57 19.92 -1.68
N GLU A 181 -21.84 21.07 -1.07
CA GLU A 181 -21.98 21.24 0.37
C GLU A 181 -23.09 20.38 1.01
N GLN A 182 -24.04 19.88 0.21
CA GLN A 182 -25.15 19.07 0.68
C GLN A 182 -24.80 17.57 0.73
N SER A 183 -23.62 17.18 0.29
CA SER A 183 -23.19 15.79 0.37
C SER A 183 -23.00 15.34 1.81
N ALA A 184 -23.51 14.15 2.12
CA ALA A 184 -23.27 13.50 3.41
C ALA A 184 -21.79 13.09 3.60
N TYR A 185 -21.03 12.99 2.50
CA TYR A 185 -19.64 12.56 2.50
C TYR A 185 -18.61 13.69 2.41
N ARG A 186 -19.05 14.96 2.46
CA ARG A 186 -18.15 16.10 2.32
C ARG A 186 -16.99 16.08 3.33
N ASP A 187 -17.24 15.67 4.55
CA ASP A 187 -16.26 15.64 5.63
C ASP A 187 -15.31 14.41 5.56
N TRP A 188 -15.50 13.53 4.55
CA TRP A 188 -14.60 12.42 4.24
C TRP A 188 -13.37 12.83 3.43
N PHE A 189 -13.32 14.10 3.00
CA PHE A 189 -12.24 14.62 2.14
C PHE A 189 -11.69 15.92 2.69
N TYR A 190 -10.46 16.26 2.33
CA TYR A 190 -9.80 17.47 2.75
C TYR A 190 -9.87 18.57 1.68
N GLY A 191 -9.89 19.84 2.16
CA GLY A 191 -9.64 21.02 1.33
C GLY A 191 -10.72 21.33 0.29
N LEU A 192 -11.96 20.85 0.50
CA LEU A 192 -13.04 21.04 -0.47
C LEU A 192 -13.40 22.51 -0.65
N THR A 193 -13.39 22.97 -1.91
CA THR A 193 -14.02 24.23 -2.35
C THR A 193 -15.10 23.91 -3.37
N TYR A 194 -16.18 24.67 -3.35
CA TYR A 194 -17.35 24.38 -4.16
C TYR A 194 -17.59 25.42 -5.26
N PRO A 195 -18.05 25.02 -6.46
CA PRO A 195 -18.29 23.63 -6.86
C PRO A 195 -16.99 22.82 -6.96
N VAL A 196 -17.04 21.54 -6.58
CA VAL A 196 -15.88 20.65 -6.73
C VAL A 196 -15.72 20.31 -8.21
N VAL A 197 -14.64 20.80 -8.79
CA VAL A 197 -14.32 20.59 -10.20
C VAL A 197 -12.87 20.12 -10.34
N ARG A 198 -12.61 19.35 -11.38
CA ARG A 198 -11.26 19.00 -11.77
C ARG A 198 -10.80 20.02 -12.81
N PRO A 199 -9.83 20.87 -12.52
CA PRO A 199 -9.32 21.84 -13.48
C PRO A 199 -8.75 21.17 -14.73
N GLU A 200 -8.94 21.80 -15.90
CA GLU A 200 -8.30 21.33 -17.14
C GLU A 200 -6.80 21.63 -17.16
N ASP A 201 -6.42 22.80 -16.62
CA ASP A 201 -5.03 23.21 -16.52
C ASP A 201 -4.29 22.38 -15.45
N PRO A 202 -3.21 21.66 -15.80
CA PRO A 202 -2.39 20.91 -14.86
C PRO A 202 -1.73 21.75 -13.76
N GLU A 203 -1.52 23.00 -13.97
CA GLU A 203 -0.91 23.90 -12.98
C GLU A 203 -1.93 24.48 -11.97
N GLU A 204 -3.23 24.40 -12.29
CA GLU A 204 -4.27 24.90 -11.42
C GLU A 204 -4.54 23.92 -10.27
N TYR A 205 -4.52 24.42 -9.03
CA TYR A 205 -4.84 23.64 -7.85
C TYR A 205 -6.32 23.23 -7.86
N PRO A 206 -6.63 21.94 -7.74
CA PRO A 206 -8.02 21.51 -7.64
C PRO A 206 -8.63 21.96 -6.32
N GLY A 207 -9.93 22.19 -6.29
CA GLY A 207 -10.65 22.58 -5.09
C GLY A 207 -10.82 21.43 -4.06
N TYR A 208 -9.79 20.58 -3.89
CA TYR A 208 -9.72 19.46 -2.93
C TYR A 208 -8.26 19.00 -2.80
N GLU A 209 -7.91 18.40 -1.67
CA GLU A 209 -6.61 17.75 -1.55
C GLU A 209 -6.58 16.43 -2.33
N CYS A 210 -5.44 16.14 -2.97
CA CYS A 210 -5.21 14.91 -3.73
C CYS A 210 -3.86 14.26 -3.40
N PHE A 211 -3.64 13.05 -3.89
CA PHE A 211 -2.37 12.36 -3.73
C PHE A 211 -1.30 12.98 -4.63
N GLY A 212 -0.37 13.69 -4.02
CA GLY A 212 0.63 14.44 -4.78
C GLY A 212 -0.05 15.47 -5.69
N TYR A 213 0.20 15.36 -6.98
CA TYR A 213 -0.44 16.17 -8.03
C TYR A 213 -1.51 15.40 -8.81
N GLU A 214 -1.85 14.17 -8.37
CA GLU A 214 -2.78 13.30 -9.09
C GLU A 214 -4.23 13.62 -8.75
N ARG A 215 -4.87 14.38 -9.61
CA ARG A 215 -6.22 14.91 -9.40
C ARG A 215 -7.33 13.87 -9.46
N MET A 216 -7.06 12.71 -10.06
CA MET A 216 -8.00 11.60 -10.06
C MET A 216 -8.00 10.83 -8.74
N MET A 217 -7.15 11.24 -7.78
CA MET A 217 -6.96 10.56 -6.50
C MET A 217 -7.21 11.50 -5.32
N PRO A 218 -8.47 11.88 -5.04
CA PRO A 218 -8.83 12.72 -3.91
C PRO A 218 -8.47 12.06 -2.58
N LYS A 219 -7.88 12.86 -1.68
CA LYS A 219 -7.35 12.39 -0.41
C LYS A 219 -8.45 12.19 0.62
N LEU A 220 -8.42 11.03 1.28
CA LEU A 220 -9.36 10.65 2.30
C LEU A 220 -9.03 11.27 3.66
N ASN A 221 -10.07 11.73 4.36
CA ASN A 221 -10.00 12.20 5.73
C ASN A 221 -10.32 11.05 6.71
N LEU A 222 -9.33 10.24 7.04
CA LEU A 222 -9.51 9.16 8.02
C LEU A 222 -9.57 9.66 9.48
N ALA A 223 -9.44 10.95 9.74
CA ALA A 223 -9.77 11.52 11.04
C ALA A 223 -11.31 11.64 11.23
N ASN A 224 -12.08 11.59 10.15
CA ASN A 224 -13.54 11.49 10.20
C ASN A 224 -13.93 10.07 10.65
N PRO A 225 -14.75 9.91 11.73
CA PRO A 225 -15.09 8.59 12.27
C PRO A 225 -15.85 7.69 11.30
N GLU A 226 -16.73 8.26 10.47
CA GLU A 226 -17.53 7.48 9.50
C GLU A 226 -16.66 6.96 8.35
N ALA A 227 -15.74 7.80 7.85
CA ALA A 227 -14.76 7.38 6.85
C ALA A 227 -13.85 6.30 7.44
N ALA A 228 -13.31 6.51 8.64
CA ALA A 228 -12.47 5.52 9.32
C ALA A 228 -13.20 4.19 9.52
N GLU A 229 -14.48 4.22 9.94
CA GLU A 229 -15.28 3.01 10.11
C GLU A 229 -15.50 2.26 8.79
N TYR A 230 -15.76 2.99 7.70
CA TYR A 230 -15.90 2.39 6.37
C TYR A 230 -14.62 1.61 5.99
N PHE A 231 -13.45 2.22 6.12
CA PHE A 231 -12.19 1.58 5.77
C PHE A 231 -11.77 0.47 6.75
N CYS A 232 -12.16 0.57 8.03
CA CYS A 232 -12.04 -0.55 8.95
C CYS A 232 -12.92 -1.74 8.53
N LYS A 233 -14.13 -1.49 8.00
CA LYS A 233 -14.99 -2.55 7.44
C LYS A 233 -14.36 -3.19 6.20
N VAL A 234 -13.72 -2.40 5.34
CA VAL A 234 -12.97 -2.92 4.19
C VAL A 234 -11.86 -3.87 4.66
N GLY A 235 -11.00 -3.43 5.56
CA GLY A 235 -9.91 -4.29 6.07
C GLY A 235 -10.44 -5.58 6.69
N ARG A 236 -11.47 -5.48 7.54
CA ARG A 236 -12.11 -6.65 8.15
C ARG A 236 -12.67 -7.61 7.10
N TYR A 237 -13.36 -7.09 6.08
CA TYR A 237 -13.93 -7.89 5.01
C TYR A 237 -12.88 -8.76 4.32
N TRP A 238 -11.72 -8.19 3.96
CA TRP A 238 -10.66 -8.93 3.28
C TRP A 238 -10.03 -10.00 4.17
N VAL A 239 -9.83 -9.70 5.45
CA VAL A 239 -9.33 -10.67 6.42
C VAL A 239 -10.34 -11.81 6.67
N GLU A 240 -11.60 -11.48 6.90
CA GLU A 240 -12.62 -12.46 7.26
C GLU A 240 -13.05 -13.32 6.05
N LYS A 241 -13.16 -12.70 4.87
CA LYS A 241 -13.62 -13.41 3.67
C LYS A 241 -12.52 -14.22 3.00
N PHE A 242 -11.33 -13.65 2.86
CA PHE A 242 -10.27 -14.27 2.08
C PHE A 242 -9.12 -14.81 2.92
N HIS A 243 -9.08 -14.53 4.23
CA HIS A 243 -8.02 -14.99 5.12
C HIS A 243 -6.62 -14.53 4.71
N ILE A 244 -6.50 -13.28 4.24
CA ILE A 244 -5.20 -12.64 4.00
C ILE A 244 -4.42 -12.48 5.31
N ASP A 245 -3.07 -12.37 5.26
CA ASP A 245 -2.17 -12.34 6.42
C ASP A 245 -1.77 -10.93 6.84
#